data_94c2d1a279e295ea1168c09a7d7ce716
#
_entry.id   94c2d1a279e295ea1168c09a7d7ce716
#
_cell.length_a   1.000
_cell.length_b   1.000
_cell.length_c   1.000
_cell.angle_alpha   90.00
_cell.angle_beta   90.00
_cell.angle_gamma   90.00
#
_symmetry.space_group_name_H-M   'P 1'
#
loop_
_entity.id
_entity.type
_entity.pdbx_description
1 polymer ?
#
loop_
_entity_poly.entity_id
_entity_poly.type
_entity_poly.pdbx_seq_one_letter_code
_entity_poly.pdbx_strand_id
1 'polypeptide(L)'
;MKSNKTVKIIIFTALFLSAVIIISVMTGATKETTADTDSVKLPVIMYHSLLKDEKMQNDYTVSPTLFENDLKYLTENGYTTVVVKDLTDYAYGKKSLPEKCIMLTFDDGYYNNYYYALPLLEKYNCKAVISPIASVSEKFTETKDISVTYGHITFDDMKEMSDSGYVEIQNHSYDMHSLKSRKGVLPKAGESDEAYKSI
;
A
#
# COMPACT_ATOMS: atom_id res chain seq x y z
N MET A 1 41.11 30.05 63.72
CA MET A 1 41.51 29.84 62.27
C MET A 1 41.25 28.46 61.76
N LYS A 2 40.05 27.84 62.06
CA LYS A 2 39.65 26.52 61.56
C LYS A 2 38.52 26.52 60.53
N SER A 3 37.98 27.73 60.18
CA SER A 3 36.79 27.90 59.35
C SER A 3 36.99 27.69 57.84
N ASN A 4 38.19 27.95 57.30
CA ASN A 4 38.40 28.00 55.85
C ASN A 4 38.59 26.64 55.15
N LYS A 5 38.99 25.59 55.89
CA LYS A 5 39.17 24.25 55.30
C LYS A 5 37.83 23.54 55.11
N THR A 6 36.94 23.63 56.11
CA THR A 6 35.62 22.98 56.07
C THR A 6 34.72 23.60 55.00
N VAL A 7 34.71 24.93 54.85
CA VAL A 7 33.95 25.62 53.79
C VAL A 7 34.46 25.25 52.40
N LYS A 8 35.78 25.14 52.19
CA LYS A 8 36.38 24.70 50.89
C LYS A 8 36.00 23.26 50.55
N ILE A 9 35.98 22.36 51.55
CA ILE A 9 35.56 20.95 51.35
C ILE A 9 34.10 20.87 50.95
N ILE A 10 33.20 21.61 51.59
CA ILE A 10 31.77 21.65 51.26
C ILE A 10 31.50 22.20 49.85
N ILE A 11 32.23 23.25 49.45
CA ILE A 11 32.09 23.80 48.09
C ILE A 11 32.64 22.81 47.05
N PHE A 12 33.75 22.13 47.29
CA PHE A 12 34.29 21.12 46.36
C PHE A 12 33.39 19.90 46.23
N THR A 13 32.77 19.41 47.33
CA THR A 13 31.79 18.30 47.28
C THR A 13 30.49 18.69 46.60
N ALA A 14 29.99 19.91 46.78
CA ALA A 14 28.80 20.39 46.08
C ALA A 14 29.05 20.57 44.56
N LEU A 15 30.20 21.08 44.15
CA LEU A 15 30.60 21.18 42.75
C LEU A 15 30.84 19.79 42.12
N PHE A 16 31.40 18.85 42.85
CA PHE A 16 31.58 17.48 42.35
C PHE A 16 30.22 16.73 42.18
N LEU A 17 29.31 16.89 43.14
CA LEU A 17 27.94 16.34 43.03
C LEU A 17 27.17 16.94 41.88
N SER A 18 27.28 18.28 41.65
CA SER A 18 26.62 18.93 40.53
C SER A 18 27.20 18.49 39.18
N ALA A 19 28.50 18.29 39.07
CA ALA A 19 29.16 17.75 37.89
C ALA A 19 28.72 16.30 37.57
N VAL A 20 28.58 15.46 38.59
CA VAL A 20 28.11 14.09 38.44
C VAL A 20 26.64 14.04 37.99
N ILE A 21 25.80 14.94 38.56
CA ILE A 21 24.40 15.04 38.11
C ILE A 21 24.28 15.55 36.67
N ILE A 22 25.10 16.55 36.28
CA ILE A 22 25.13 17.05 34.90
C ILE A 22 25.63 15.97 33.94
N ILE A 23 26.65 15.20 34.30
CA ILE A 23 27.14 14.08 33.50
C ILE A 23 26.08 12.98 33.40
N SER A 24 25.35 12.66 34.48
CA SER A 24 24.23 11.69 34.45
C SER A 24 23.05 12.17 33.60
N VAL A 25 22.79 13.50 33.54
CA VAL A 25 21.76 14.04 32.68
C VAL A 25 22.22 14.10 31.20
N MET A 26 23.53 14.35 30.97
CA MET A 26 24.10 14.33 29.62
C MET A 26 24.41 12.92 29.09
N THR A 27 24.66 11.96 29.98
CA THR A 27 24.72 10.53 29.65
C THR A 27 23.38 9.84 29.86
N GLY A 28 22.29 10.62 30.08
CA GLY A 28 20.95 10.13 29.86
C GLY A 28 20.96 9.54 28.48
N ALA A 29 21.24 8.24 28.43
CA ALA A 29 21.17 7.42 27.26
C ALA A 29 19.87 7.81 26.59
N THR A 30 19.95 8.47 25.45
CA THR A 30 18.99 8.21 24.42
C THR A 30 19.03 6.70 24.30
N LYS A 31 18.11 6.04 25.02
CA LYS A 31 17.69 4.72 24.67
C LYS A 31 17.31 4.92 23.21
N GLU A 32 18.26 4.66 22.30
CA GLU A 32 17.86 4.21 20.98
C GLU A 32 16.90 3.06 21.33
N THR A 33 15.64 3.39 21.33
CA THR A 33 14.63 2.41 21.09
C THR A 33 15.00 1.92 19.70
N THR A 34 15.89 0.94 19.60
CA THR A 34 15.75 -0.07 18.58
C THR A 34 14.35 -0.57 18.84
N ALA A 35 13.37 0.10 18.24
CA ALA A 35 12.15 -0.55 17.92
C ALA A 35 12.66 -1.75 17.14
N ASP A 36 12.65 -2.89 17.79
CA ASP A 36 12.55 -4.17 17.13
C ASP A 36 11.23 -4.01 16.39
N THR A 37 11.35 -3.37 15.21
CA THR A 37 10.27 -3.29 14.25
C THR A 37 10.15 -4.73 13.81
N ASP A 38 9.25 -5.49 14.48
CA ASP A 38 8.70 -6.70 13.92
C ASP A 38 8.28 -6.35 12.51
N SER A 39 9.20 -6.55 11.57
CA SER A 39 9.00 -6.22 10.18
C SER A 39 7.95 -7.16 9.66
N VAL A 40 6.73 -6.67 9.48
CA VAL A 40 5.64 -7.45 8.92
C VAL A 40 5.99 -7.79 7.47
N LYS A 41 6.12 -9.08 7.17
CA LYS A 41 6.27 -9.55 5.80
C LYS A 41 4.91 -9.49 5.12
N LEU A 42 4.79 -8.64 4.10
CA LEU A 42 3.57 -8.50 3.31
C LEU A 42 3.82 -8.99 1.87
N PRO A 43 3.46 -10.22 1.51
CA PRO A 43 3.38 -10.62 0.12
C PRO A 43 2.31 -9.82 -0.62
N VAL A 44 2.60 -9.47 -1.89
CA VAL A 44 1.63 -8.84 -2.79
C VAL A 44 1.53 -9.70 -4.04
N ILE A 45 0.30 -10.11 -4.38
CA ILE A 45 0.01 -10.82 -5.63
C ILE A 45 -0.70 -9.86 -6.56
N MET A 46 -0.13 -9.65 -7.75
CA MET A 46 -0.67 -8.74 -8.76
C MET A 46 -1.39 -9.53 -9.84
N TYR A 47 -2.62 -9.15 -10.12
CA TYR A 47 -3.46 -9.59 -11.23
C TYR A 47 -3.76 -8.41 -12.16
N HIS A 48 -4.29 -8.69 -13.35
CA HIS A 48 -4.82 -7.68 -14.24
C HIS A 48 -6.22 -8.09 -14.72
N SER A 49 -6.32 -9.10 -15.57
CA SER A 49 -7.56 -9.50 -16.24
C SER A 49 -7.97 -10.93 -15.87
N LEU A 50 -9.28 -11.16 -15.76
CA LEU A 50 -9.87 -12.48 -15.53
C LEU A 50 -10.75 -12.89 -16.72
N LEU A 51 -10.33 -13.89 -17.51
CA LEU A 51 -11.10 -14.37 -18.66
C LEU A 51 -11.23 -15.89 -18.66
N LYS A 52 -12.44 -16.38 -19.03
CA LYS A 52 -12.72 -17.80 -19.15
C LYS A 52 -12.12 -18.44 -20.41
N ASP A 53 -11.96 -17.66 -21.49
CA ASP A 53 -11.41 -18.17 -22.74
C ASP A 53 -9.91 -18.43 -22.59
N GLU A 54 -9.52 -19.70 -22.61
CA GLU A 54 -8.14 -20.15 -22.47
C GLU A 54 -7.21 -19.54 -23.53
N LYS A 55 -7.73 -19.24 -24.73
CA LYS A 55 -6.93 -18.64 -25.81
C LYS A 55 -6.53 -17.18 -25.53
N MET A 56 -7.21 -16.53 -24.58
CA MET A 56 -6.92 -15.18 -24.16
C MET A 56 -6.08 -15.11 -22.86
N GLN A 57 -5.81 -16.28 -22.24
CA GLN A 57 -5.00 -16.34 -21.02
C GLN A 57 -3.52 -16.22 -21.34
N ASN A 58 -2.79 -15.50 -20.50
CA ASN A 58 -1.37 -15.21 -20.59
C ASN A 58 -0.84 -14.77 -19.21
N ASP A 59 0.37 -14.24 -19.13
CA ASP A 59 0.99 -13.78 -17.87
C ASP A 59 0.18 -12.68 -17.15
N TYR A 60 -0.68 -11.95 -17.86
CA TYR A 60 -1.52 -10.85 -17.33
C TYR A 60 -3.01 -11.20 -17.26
N THR A 61 -3.41 -12.32 -17.85
CA THR A 61 -4.81 -12.75 -17.91
C THR A 61 -4.93 -14.17 -17.42
N VAL A 62 -5.58 -14.37 -16.30
CA VAL A 62 -5.80 -15.69 -15.69
C VAL A 62 -7.28 -16.06 -15.75
N SER A 63 -7.62 -17.35 -15.51
CA SER A 63 -9.02 -17.74 -15.43
C SER A 63 -9.67 -17.34 -14.10
N PRO A 64 -11.00 -17.04 -14.09
CA PRO A 64 -11.73 -16.89 -12.82
C PRO A 64 -11.61 -18.12 -11.91
N THR A 65 -11.50 -19.32 -12.48
CA THR A 65 -11.31 -20.56 -11.71
C THR A 65 -9.94 -20.61 -11.02
N LEU A 66 -8.88 -20.13 -11.69
CA LEU A 66 -7.56 -20.05 -11.07
C LEU A 66 -7.59 -19.05 -9.91
N PHE A 67 -8.15 -17.86 -10.13
CA PHE A 67 -8.29 -16.85 -9.07
C PHE A 67 -9.13 -17.38 -7.89
N GLU A 68 -10.22 -18.11 -8.15
CA GLU A 68 -11.01 -18.73 -7.09
C GLU A 68 -10.21 -19.75 -6.28
N ASN A 69 -9.38 -20.57 -6.94
CA ASN A 69 -8.48 -21.52 -6.27
C ASN A 69 -7.44 -20.81 -5.39
N ASP A 70 -6.92 -19.66 -5.86
CA ASP A 70 -5.99 -18.83 -5.06
C ASP A 70 -6.67 -18.31 -3.80
N LEU A 71 -7.89 -17.77 -3.91
CA LEU A 71 -8.67 -17.29 -2.75
C LEU A 71 -8.97 -18.42 -1.76
N LYS A 72 -9.34 -19.60 -2.27
CA LYS A 72 -9.57 -20.79 -1.47
C LYS A 72 -8.30 -21.21 -0.73
N TYR A 73 -7.17 -21.26 -1.42
CA TYR A 73 -5.88 -21.59 -0.80
C TYR A 73 -5.53 -20.59 0.31
N LEU A 74 -5.69 -19.30 0.07
CA LEU A 74 -5.38 -18.25 1.06
C LEU A 74 -6.23 -18.43 2.32
N THR A 75 -7.54 -18.60 2.16
CA THR A 75 -8.46 -18.73 3.30
C THR A 75 -8.24 -20.01 4.07
N GLU A 76 -8.04 -21.15 3.40
CA GLU A 76 -7.76 -22.45 4.03
C GLU A 76 -6.42 -22.48 4.77
N ASN A 77 -5.45 -21.66 4.38
CA ASN A 77 -4.15 -21.52 5.04
C ASN A 77 -4.08 -20.37 6.05
N GLY A 78 -5.21 -19.74 6.36
CA GLY A 78 -5.33 -18.72 7.41
C GLY A 78 -4.72 -17.37 7.03
N TYR A 79 -4.58 -17.06 5.75
CA TYR A 79 -4.21 -15.73 5.29
C TYR A 79 -5.39 -14.76 5.42
N THR A 80 -5.08 -13.53 5.79
CA THR A 80 -6.04 -12.42 5.79
C THR A 80 -5.61 -11.42 4.72
N THR A 81 -6.50 -11.13 3.78
CA THR A 81 -6.24 -10.11 2.77
C THR A 81 -6.34 -8.72 3.36
N VAL A 82 -5.38 -7.85 3.05
CA VAL A 82 -5.32 -6.47 3.50
C VAL A 82 -5.27 -5.52 2.31
N VAL A 83 -5.70 -4.28 2.55
CA VAL A 83 -5.73 -3.20 1.54
C VAL A 83 -4.81 -2.05 1.96
N VAL A 84 -4.60 -1.05 1.11
CA VAL A 84 -3.69 0.08 1.38
C VAL A 84 -4.08 0.85 2.64
N LYS A 85 -5.39 0.99 2.90
CA LYS A 85 -5.88 1.59 4.13
C LYS A 85 -5.40 0.86 5.39
N ASP A 86 -5.38 -0.47 5.40
CA ASP A 86 -4.89 -1.26 6.53
C ASP A 86 -3.40 -1.00 6.79
N LEU A 87 -2.59 -0.88 5.71
CA LEU A 87 -1.17 -0.53 5.81
C LEU A 87 -0.96 0.89 6.34
N THR A 88 -1.77 1.83 5.87
CA THR A 88 -1.74 3.21 6.34
C THR A 88 -2.08 3.28 7.83
N ASP A 89 -3.14 2.61 8.27
CA ASP A 89 -3.53 2.56 9.67
C ASP A 89 -2.45 1.88 10.54
N TYR A 90 -1.78 0.85 10.03
CA TYR A 90 -0.63 0.23 10.69
C TYR A 90 0.56 1.18 10.81
N ALA A 91 0.95 1.85 9.72
CA ALA A 91 2.07 2.78 9.70
C ALA A 91 1.89 3.96 10.67
N TYR A 92 0.65 4.39 10.89
CA TYR A 92 0.32 5.44 11.87
C TYR A 92 -0.01 4.90 13.27
N GLY A 93 0.24 3.62 13.53
CA GLY A 93 0.02 3.00 14.85
C GLY A 93 -1.45 2.90 15.27
N LYS A 94 -2.39 2.99 14.34
CA LYS A 94 -3.84 2.93 14.63
C LYS A 94 -4.35 1.49 14.71
N LYS A 95 -3.70 0.56 14.02
CA LYS A 95 -4.14 -0.83 13.90
C LYS A 95 -2.94 -1.75 13.69
N SER A 96 -2.99 -2.96 14.24
CA SER A 96 -2.03 -4.02 13.92
C SER A 96 -2.44 -4.76 12.65
N LEU A 97 -1.47 -5.24 11.89
CA LEU A 97 -1.74 -6.15 10.78
C LEU A 97 -1.87 -7.60 11.28
N PRO A 98 -2.65 -8.43 10.58
CA PRO A 98 -2.68 -9.86 10.84
C PRO A 98 -1.29 -10.49 10.66
N GLU A 99 -0.96 -11.52 11.43
CA GLU A 99 0.32 -12.23 11.35
C GLU A 99 0.56 -12.82 9.94
N LYS A 100 -0.49 -13.42 9.36
CA LYS A 100 -0.47 -13.91 7.98
C LYS A 100 -1.29 -12.97 7.09
N CYS A 101 -0.73 -11.81 6.76
CA CYS A 101 -1.38 -10.88 5.84
C CYS A 101 -0.83 -11.01 4.41
N ILE A 102 -1.69 -10.72 3.44
CA ILE A 102 -1.37 -10.69 2.02
C ILE A 102 -2.20 -9.61 1.34
N MET A 103 -1.65 -8.97 0.31
CA MET A 103 -2.39 -8.02 -0.51
C MET A 103 -2.62 -8.60 -1.91
N LEU A 104 -3.86 -8.49 -2.39
CA LEU A 104 -4.23 -8.81 -3.77
C LEU A 104 -4.43 -7.49 -4.51
N THR A 105 -3.78 -7.32 -5.65
CA THR A 105 -3.92 -6.11 -6.47
C THR A 105 -4.37 -6.46 -7.88
N PHE A 106 -5.17 -5.60 -8.48
CA PHE A 106 -5.56 -5.65 -9.89
C PHE A 106 -5.21 -4.32 -10.54
N ASP A 107 -4.40 -4.38 -11.58
CA ASP A 107 -4.02 -3.20 -12.34
C ASP A 107 -4.96 -2.98 -13.53
N ASP A 108 -4.90 -1.79 -14.13
CA ASP A 108 -5.63 -1.32 -15.31
C ASP A 108 -7.15 -1.14 -15.14
N GLY A 109 -7.79 -1.83 -14.21
CA GLY A 109 -9.22 -1.69 -13.97
C GLY A 109 -10.10 -2.31 -15.06
N TYR A 110 -9.82 -3.53 -15.50
CA TYR A 110 -10.66 -4.26 -16.44
C TYR A 110 -12.05 -4.51 -15.88
N TYR A 111 -13.10 -4.45 -16.73
CA TYR A 111 -14.49 -4.71 -16.32
C TYR A 111 -14.68 -6.13 -15.78
N ASN A 112 -13.89 -7.10 -16.23
CA ASN A 112 -13.95 -8.47 -15.71
C ASN A 112 -13.53 -8.60 -14.25
N ASN A 113 -12.85 -7.60 -13.67
CA ASN A 113 -12.59 -7.54 -12.24
C ASN A 113 -13.88 -7.27 -11.45
N TYR A 114 -14.73 -6.38 -11.95
CA TYR A 114 -16.08 -6.20 -11.40
C TYR A 114 -16.94 -7.46 -11.59
N TYR A 115 -16.94 -8.01 -12.81
CA TYR A 115 -17.83 -9.10 -13.18
C TYR A 115 -17.46 -10.46 -12.55
N TYR A 116 -16.17 -10.77 -12.41
CA TYR A 116 -15.70 -12.05 -11.87
C TYR A 116 -15.02 -11.93 -10.52
N ALA A 117 -14.14 -10.92 -10.30
CA ALA A 117 -13.37 -10.88 -9.07
C ALA A 117 -14.23 -10.46 -7.88
N LEU A 118 -15.06 -9.43 -7.99
CA LEU A 118 -15.89 -8.94 -6.89
C LEU A 118 -16.74 -10.04 -6.26
N PRO A 119 -17.56 -10.83 -7.01
CA PRO A 119 -18.35 -11.91 -6.41
C PRO A 119 -17.52 -13.01 -5.74
N LEU A 120 -16.31 -13.26 -6.23
CA LEU A 120 -15.38 -14.23 -5.62
C LEU A 120 -14.77 -13.67 -4.34
N LEU A 121 -14.38 -12.41 -4.31
CA LEU A 121 -13.90 -11.73 -3.11
C LEU A 121 -14.96 -11.75 -2.00
N GLU A 122 -16.21 -11.46 -2.34
CA GLU A 122 -17.35 -11.55 -1.41
C GLU A 122 -17.53 -12.98 -0.89
N LYS A 123 -17.56 -13.97 -1.79
CA LYS A 123 -17.74 -15.39 -1.44
C LYS A 123 -16.71 -15.89 -0.44
N TYR A 124 -15.46 -15.49 -0.59
CA TYR A 124 -14.34 -15.95 0.26
C TYR A 124 -13.99 -14.95 1.38
N ASN A 125 -14.77 -13.88 1.54
CA ASN A 125 -14.50 -12.79 2.50
C ASN A 125 -13.06 -12.26 2.40
N CYS A 126 -12.58 -12.11 1.17
CA CYS A 126 -11.28 -11.58 0.83
C CYS A 126 -11.40 -10.14 0.31
N LYS A 127 -10.34 -9.35 0.49
CA LYS A 127 -10.25 -7.98 -0.03
C LYS A 127 -9.20 -7.87 -1.11
N ALA A 128 -9.38 -6.91 -2.02
CA ALA A 128 -8.38 -6.57 -3.03
C ALA A 128 -8.30 -5.05 -3.24
N VAL A 129 -7.20 -4.63 -3.82
CA VAL A 129 -6.97 -3.27 -4.31
C VAL A 129 -7.10 -3.28 -5.83
N ILE A 130 -7.87 -2.37 -6.40
CA ILE A 130 -7.97 -2.21 -7.85
C ILE A 130 -7.47 -0.82 -8.23
N SER A 131 -6.51 -0.76 -9.15
CA SER A 131 -5.87 0.47 -9.61
C SER A 131 -6.22 0.70 -11.09
N PRO A 132 -7.34 1.39 -11.42
CA PRO A 132 -7.72 1.66 -12.80
C PRO A 132 -6.88 2.78 -13.43
N ILE A 133 -6.76 2.74 -14.77
CA ILE A 133 -6.28 3.86 -15.57
C ILE A 133 -7.46 4.83 -15.74
N ALA A 134 -7.36 6.02 -15.12
CA ALA A 134 -8.51 6.91 -14.97
C ALA A 134 -9.08 7.40 -16.31
N SER A 135 -8.25 7.74 -17.29
CA SER A 135 -8.69 8.16 -18.63
C SER A 135 -9.44 7.06 -19.39
N VAL A 136 -9.07 5.80 -19.17
CA VAL A 136 -9.76 4.66 -19.77
C VAL A 136 -11.12 4.45 -19.12
N SER A 137 -11.20 4.50 -17.80
CA SER A 137 -12.47 4.39 -17.06
C SER A 137 -13.42 5.55 -17.38
N GLU A 138 -12.90 6.78 -17.56
CA GLU A 138 -13.69 7.93 -18.01
C GLU A 138 -14.35 7.65 -19.37
N LYS A 139 -13.57 7.17 -20.35
CA LYS A 139 -14.08 6.78 -21.67
C LYS A 139 -15.19 5.73 -21.58
N PHE A 140 -15.01 4.67 -20.77
CA PHE A 140 -16.03 3.62 -20.62
C PHE A 140 -17.25 4.10 -19.83
N THR A 141 -17.09 5.07 -18.93
CA THR A 141 -18.20 5.75 -18.24
C THR A 141 -19.07 6.55 -19.25
N GLU A 142 -18.43 7.25 -20.18
CA GLU A 142 -19.12 8.05 -21.21
C GLU A 142 -19.80 7.16 -22.27
N THR A 143 -19.08 6.17 -22.79
CA THR A 143 -19.57 5.33 -23.89
C THR A 143 -20.52 4.24 -23.44
N LYS A 144 -20.45 3.83 -22.17
CA LYS A 144 -21.19 2.69 -21.61
C LYS A 144 -21.03 1.38 -22.41
N ASP A 145 -19.84 1.22 -23.03
CA ASP A 145 -19.50 0.03 -23.80
C ASP A 145 -19.06 -1.10 -22.85
N ILE A 146 -20.06 -1.82 -22.31
CA ILE A 146 -19.83 -2.88 -21.33
C ILE A 146 -19.38 -4.16 -22.03
N SER A 147 -18.15 -4.58 -21.77
CA SER A 147 -17.62 -5.84 -22.28
C SER A 147 -16.75 -6.54 -21.23
N VAL A 148 -17.06 -7.80 -20.94
CA VAL A 148 -16.23 -8.64 -20.07
C VAL A 148 -14.84 -8.90 -20.65
N THR A 149 -14.72 -8.85 -21.97
CA THR A 149 -13.47 -9.21 -22.67
C THR A 149 -12.48 -8.05 -22.75
N TYR A 150 -12.95 -6.84 -23.05
CA TYR A 150 -12.07 -5.68 -23.30
C TYR A 150 -12.50 -4.40 -22.56
N GLY A 151 -13.65 -4.42 -21.89
CA GLY A 151 -14.17 -3.26 -21.17
C GLY A 151 -13.36 -2.96 -19.90
N HIS A 152 -13.47 -1.71 -19.45
CA HIS A 152 -12.92 -1.27 -18.18
C HIS A 152 -14.05 -0.81 -17.25
N ILE A 153 -13.79 -0.84 -15.95
CA ILE A 153 -14.74 -0.40 -14.94
C ILE A 153 -15.05 1.09 -15.09
N THR A 154 -16.33 1.41 -15.00
CA THR A 154 -16.84 2.79 -14.96
C THR A 154 -16.68 3.40 -13.57
N PHE A 155 -16.91 4.71 -13.43
CA PHE A 155 -16.94 5.33 -12.11
C PHE A 155 -18.08 4.81 -11.22
N ASP A 156 -19.22 4.41 -11.82
CA ASP A 156 -20.33 3.79 -11.10
C ASP A 156 -19.92 2.39 -10.59
N ASP A 157 -19.27 1.58 -11.42
CA ASP A 157 -18.73 0.27 -11.00
C ASP A 157 -17.72 0.42 -9.86
N MET A 158 -16.79 1.40 -9.95
CA MET A 158 -15.83 1.67 -8.88
C MET A 158 -16.51 2.01 -7.57
N LYS A 159 -17.56 2.83 -7.64
CA LYS A 159 -18.33 3.20 -6.47
C LYS A 159 -19.00 1.97 -5.85
N GLU A 160 -19.64 1.14 -6.63
CA GLU A 160 -20.28 -0.10 -6.16
C GLU A 160 -19.26 -1.06 -5.54
N MET A 161 -18.11 -1.27 -6.21
CA MET A 161 -17.01 -2.09 -5.70
C MET A 161 -16.48 -1.57 -4.36
N SER A 162 -16.30 -0.26 -4.24
CA SER A 162 -15.83 0.37 -2.99
C SER A 162 -16.88 0.27 -1.88
N ASP A 163 -18.15 0.49 -2.20
CA ASP A 163 -19.27 0.40 -1.24
C ASP A 163 -19.49 -1.04 -0.73
N SER A 164 -19.09 -2.06 -1.50
CA SER A 164 -19.14 -3.46 -1.08
C SER A 164 -18.28 -3.75 0.15
N GLY A 165 -17.23 -2.96 0.37
CA GLY A 165 -16.26 -3.15 1.45
C GLY A 165 -15.19 -4.22 1.17
N TYR A 166 -15.22 -4.86 -0.01
CA TYR A 166 -14.25 -5.87 -0.43
C TYR A 166 -13.19 -5.34 -1.37
N VAL A 167 -13.40 -4.17 -1.97
CA VAL A 167 -12.48 -3.55 -2.91
C VAL A 167 -12.11 -2.14 -2.45
N GLU A 168 -10.80 -1.86 -2.42
CA GLU A 168 -10.27 -0.51 -2.30
C GLU A 168 -9.83 -0.04 -3.67
N ILE A 169 -10.36 1.11 -4.12
CA ILE A 169 -9.97 1.73 -5.40
C ILE A 169 -8.75 2.62 -5.17
N GLN A 170 -7.71 2.39 -5.95
CA GLN A 170 -6.49 3.19 -6.02
C GLN A 170 -6.32 3.77 -7.44
N ASN A 171 -5.14 4.22 -7.82
CA ASN A 171 -4.91 4.87 -9.12
C ASN A 171 -3.70 4.27 -9.83
N HIS A 172 -3.88 3.87 -11.10
CA HIS A 172 -2.81 3.43 -12.01
C HIS A 172 -2.44 4.51 -13.03
N SER A 173 -2.40 5.76 -12.62
CA SER A 173 -2.24 6.99 -13.41
C SER A 173 -3.53 7.42 -14.14
N TYR A 174 -3.54 8.68 -14.58
CA TYR A 174 -4.63 9.16 -15.44
C TYR A 174 -4.48 8.63 -16.86
N ASP A 175 -3.34 8.89 -17.54
CA ASP A 175 -3.08 8.49 -18.93
C ASP A 175 -1.58 8.26 -19.19
N MET A 176 -0.88 7.63 -18.24
CA MET A 176 0.57 7.38 -18.36
C MET A 176 0.92 5.92 -18.71
N HIS A 177 -0.07 5.11 -19.08
CA HIS A 177 0.13 3.71 -19.42
C HIS A 177 0.57 3.52 -20.90
N SER A 178 0.44 4.54 -21.73
CA SER A 178 0.82 4.47 -23.16
C SER A 178 2.30 4.75 -23.37
N LEU A 179 2.99 3.86 -24.08
CA LEU A 179 4.39 4.07 -24.50
C LEU A 179 4.55 5.01 -25.71
N LYS A 180 3.46 5.50 -26.31
CA LYS A 180 3.49 6.29 -27.57
C LYS A 180 4.10 7.69 -27.39
N SER A 181 3.81 8.36 -26.29
CA SER A 181 4.25 9.74 -26.05
C SER A 181 5.31 9.85 -24.94
N ARG A 182 5.22 9.01 -23.93
CA ARG A 182 6.10 9.02 -22.75
C ARG A 182 6.20 7.61 -22.13
N LYS A 183 7.33 7.32 -21.53
CA LYS A 183 7.58 6.07 -20.80
C LYS A 183 7.18 6.25 -19.33
N GLY A 184 5.88 6.16 -19.04
CA GLY A 184 5.36 6.36 -17.70
C GLY A 184 5.71 7.75 -17.14
N VAL A 185 6.13 7.80 -15.88
CA VAL A 185 6.48 9.04 -15.16
C VAL A 185 7.92 9.53 -15.41
N LEU A 186 8.70 8.85 -16.25
CA LEU A 186 10.07 9.24 -16.49
C LEU A 186 10.17 10.44 -17.43
N PRO A 187 11.05 11.43 -17.17
CA PRO A 187 11.33 12.51 -18.10
C PRO A 187 11.93 11.94 -19.40
N LYS A 188 11.64 12.59 -20.51
CA LYS A 188 12.29 12.27 -21.79
C LYS A 188 13.74 12.76 -21.78
N ALA A 189 14.62 12.07 -22.52
CA ALA A 189 15.99 12.52 -22.68
C ALA A 189 16.02 13.95 -23.27
N GLY A 190 16.67 14.90 -22.58
CA GLY A 190 16.76 16.31 -22.98
C GLY A 190 15.50 17.14 -22.71
N GLU A 191 14.51 16.62 -22.00
CA GLU A 191 13.33 17.37 -21.56
C GLU A 191 13.69 18.35 -20.45
N SER A 192 13.23 19.60 -20.53
CA SER A 192 13.43 20.57 -19.44
C SER A 192 12.47 20.30 -18.29
N ASP A 193 12.82 20.75 -17.09
CA ASP A 193 11.98 20.63 -15.91
C ASP A 193 10.62 21.28 -16.08
N GLU A 194 10.55 22.42 -16.79
CA GLU A 194 9.30 23.12 -17.09
C GLU A 194 8.40 22.29 -18.01
N ALA A 195 8.98 21.69 -19.04
CA ALA A 195 8.25 20.83 -19.98
C ALA A 195 7.76 19.56 -19.27
N TYR A 196 8.57 18.99 -18.37
CA TYR A 196 8.19 17.83 -17.57
C TYR A 196 7.06 18.13 -16.59
N LYS A 197 7.08 19.28 -15.92
CA LYS A 197 6.05 19.70 -14.96
C LYS A 197 4.74 20.15 -15.58
N SER A 198 4.69 20.36 -16.89
CA SER A 198 3.50 20.81 -17.64
C SER A 198 2.60 19.68 -18.14
N ILE A 199 2.82 18.45 -17.70
CA ILE A 199 2.12 17.24 -18.15
C ILE A 199 0.89 16.95 -17.32
#